data_30632189009b34ec80a1766f57c36ade
#
_entry.id   30632189009b34ec80a1766f57c36ade
#
_cell.length_a   1.000
_cell.length_b   1.000
_cell.length_c   1.000
_cell.angle_alpha   90.00
_cell.angle_beta   90.00
_cell.angle_gamma   90.00
#
_symmetry.space_group_name_H-M   'P 1'
#
loop_
_entity.id
_entity.type
_entity.pdbx_description
1 polymer ?
#
loop_
_entity_poly.entity_id
_entity_poly.type
_entity_poly.pdbx_seq_one_letter_code
_entity_poly.pdbx_strand_id
1 'polypeptide(L)'
;MMRKIAIAALIALAVGPALAQTPPAGTPTRIRGTVDKLDGQNLMVKSRDGQTLTIELAANVAVITLVKKSIADIKAGDYVASTGVKGTDGKIHAIEVRIFPETLRGAGEGQYPWDLKPDTIMTNATAGTISQSPQGARQNTGGDLAAGAGGGPAH
;
A
#
# COMPACT_ATOMS: atom_id res chain seq x y z
N MET A 1 30.67 78.95 9.63
CA MET A 1 31.18 77.58 9.86
C MET A 1 30.06 76.61 9.78
N MET A 2 29.87 75.94 8.62
CA MET A 2 28.79 74.97 8.39
C MET A 2 29.34 73.60 8.50
N ARG A 3 28.91 72.80 9.52
CA ARG A 3 29.29 71.40 9.70
C ARG A 3 28.28 70.56 8.87
N LYS A 4 28.79 69.86 7.83
CA LYS A 4 28.05 68.91 7.05
C LYS A 4 28.08 67.57 7.80
N ILE A 5 26.89 67.09 8.23
CA ILE A 5 26.68 65.78 8.81
C ILE A 5 26.34 64.84 7.66
N ALA A 6 27.21 63.88 7.37
CA ALA A 6 26.94 62.79 6.42
C ALA A 6 26.29 61.65 7.18
N ILE A 7 25.06 61.32 6.83
CA ILE A 7 24.30 60.15 7.34
C ILE A 7 24.61 58.98 6.39
N ALA A 8 25.39 58.02 6.85
CA ALA A 8 25.59 56.75 6.14
C ALA A 8 24.42 55.81 6.49
N ALA A 9 23.56 55.53 5.52
CA ALA A 9 22.49 54.54 5.67
C ALA A 9 23.07 53.13 5.44
N LEU A 10 23.08 52.33 6.49
CA LEU A 10 23.49 50.90 6.45
C LEU A 10 22.27 50.07 6.03
N ILE A 11 22.26 49.58 4.78
CA ILE A 11 21.23 48.65 4.29
C ILE A 11 21.68 47.23 4.69
N ALA A 12 21.07 46.66 5.73
CA ALA A 12 21.26 45.27 6.11
C ALA A 12 20.38 44.39 5.19
N LEU A 13 20.99 43.67 4.25
CA LEU A 13 20.31 42.60 3.50
C LEU A 13 20.04 41.43 4.47
N ALA A 14 18.78 41.27 4.87
CA ALA A 14 18.33 40.09 5.57
C ALA A 14 18.17 38.95 4.54
N VAL A 15 19.18 38.07 4.44
CA VAL A 15 19.07 36.79 3.73
C VAL A 15 18.29 35.85 4.66
N GLY A 16 16.98 35.80 4.49
CA GLY A 16 16.13 34.81 5.16
C GLY A 16 16.45 33.40 4.64
N PRO A 17 16.41 32.35 5.49
CA PRO A 17 16.55 30.97 5.02
C PRO A 17 15.39 30.67 4.05
N ALA A 18 15.72 30.28 2.82
CA ALA A 18 14.74 29.75 1.88
C ALA A 18 14.20 28.45 2.45
N LEU A 19 12.98 28.49 2.98
CA LEU A 19 12.23 27.28 3.34
C LEU A 19 11.99 26.52 2.03
N ALA A 20 12.71 25.42 1.86
CA ALA A 20 12.43 24.47 0.79
C ALA A 20 10.98 24.00 0.97
N GLN A 21 10.09 24.46 0.10
CA GLN A 21 8.71 23.99 0.06
C GLN A 21 8.75 22.52 -0.36
N THR A 22 8.38 21.63 0.55
CA THR A 22 8.11 20.24 0.21
C THR A 22 7.02 20.24 -0.87
N PRO A 23 7.22 19.58 -2.03
CA PRO A 23 6.17 19.49 -3.04
C PRO A 23 4.89 18.95 -2.39
N PRO A 24 3.70 19.47 -2.77
CA PRO A 24 2.45 18.92 -2.22
C PRO A 24 2.42 17.42 -2.50
N ALA A 25 2.20 16.64 -1.44
CA ALA A 25 2.04 15.21 -1.57
C ALA A 25 0.87 14.95 -2.53
N GLY A 26 1.16 14.44 -3.73
CA GLY A 26 0.15 14.07 -4.70
C GLY A 26 -0.76 12.98 -4.14
N THR A 27 -1.98 12.88 -4.66
CA THR A 27 -2.88 11.78 -4.30
C THR A 27 -2.25 10.47 -4.76
N PRO A 28 -2.05 9.48 -3.88
CA PRO A 28 -1.52 8.18 -4.26
C PRO A 28 -2.40 7.54 -5.34
N THR A 29 -1.81 7.23 -6.49
CA THR A 29 -2.52 6.62 -7.61
C THR A 29 -1.97 5.23 -7.85
N ARG A 30 -2.88 4.24 -7.98
CA ARG A 30 -2.51 2.86 -8.28
C ARG A 30 -2.57 2.63 -9.79
N ILE A 31 -1.45 2.25 -10.39
CA ILE A 31 -1.35 1.91 -11.80
C ILE A 31 -1.24 0.41 -11.93
N ARG A 32 -2.07 -0.19 -12.79
CA ARG A 32 -2.03 -1.61 -13.16
C ARG A 32 -1.83 -1.75 -14.65
N GLY A 33 -0.89 -2.60 -15.03
CA GLY A 33 -0.56 -2.78 -16.44
C GLY A 33 0.57 -3.78 -16.65
N THR A 34 1.07 -3.81 -17.86
CA THR A 34 2.24 -4.61 -18.26
C THR A 34 3.43 -3.68 -18.47
N VAL A 35 4.57 -4.07 -17.91
CA VAL A 35 5.82 -3.34 -18.15
C VAL A 35 6.24 -3.57 -19.60
N ASP A 36 6.42 -2.49 -20.33
CA ASP A 36 6.89 -2.51 -21.71
C ASP A 36 8.41 -2.33 -21.76
N LYS A 37 8.94 -1.35 -21.05
CA LYS A 37 10.36 -1.03 -21.03
C LYS A 37 10.78 -0.39 -19.71
N LEU A 38 12.01 -0.63 -19.32
CA LEU A 38 12.71 0.14 -18.28
C LEU A 38 13.93 0.82 -18.92
N ASP A 39 14.02 2.14 -18.80
CA ASP A 39 15.11 2.96 -19.33
C ASP A 39 15.62 3.87 -18.19
N GLY A 40 16.73 3.47 -17.59
CA GLY A 40 17.20 4.11 -16.36
C GLY A 40 16.17 4.05 -15.26
N GLN A 41 15.67 5.21 -14.81
CA GLN A 41 14.61 5.34 -13.81
C GLN A 41 13.20 5.47 -14.44
N ASN A 42 13.10 5.46 -15.77
CA ASN A 42 11.81 5.60 -16.45
C ASN A 42 11.21 4.22 -16.77
N LEU A 43 10.15 3.87 -16.07
CA LEU A 43 9.38 2.66 -16.30
C LEU A 43 8.21 2.96 -17.24
N MET A 44 8.22 2.36 -18.43
CA MET A 44 7.11 2.44 -19.37
C MET A 44 6.13 1.31 -19.11
N VAL A 45 4.87 1.67 -18.88
CA VAL A 45 3.80 0.73 -18.53
C VAL A 45 2.64 0.92 -19.49
N LYS A 46 2.18 -0.17 -20.09
CA LYS A 46 0.90 -0.22 -20.78
C LYS A 46 -0.19 -0.56 -19.76
N SER A 47 -1.01 0.41 -19.43
CA SER A 47 -2.09 0.25 -18.44
C SER A 47 -3.22 -0.64 -18.95
N ARG A 48 -4.10 -1.12 -18.06
CA ARG A 48 -5.22 -2.00 -18.44
C ARG A 48 -6.25 -1.33 -19.35
N ASP A 49 -6.37 -0.02 -19.25
CA ASP A 49 -7.21 0.83 -20.12
C ASP A 49 -6.53 1.19 -21.46
N GLY A 50 -5.34 0.61 -21.74
CA GLY A 50 -4.65 0.72 -23.01
C GLY A 50 -3.73 1.94 -23.15
N GLN A 51 -3.59 2.77 -22.12
CA GLN A 51 -2.71 3.93 -22.16
C GLN A 51 -1.25 3.52 -21.93
N THR A 52 -0.33 4.20 -22.58
CA THR A 52 1.11 4.09 -22.29
C THR A 52 1.49 5.20 -21.31
N LEU A 53 1.99 4.81 -20.17
CA LEU A 53 2.41 5.71 -19.09
C LEU A 53 3.91 5.59 -18.88
N THR A 54 4.59 6.71 -18.69
CA THR A 54 5.97 6.75 -18.21
C THR A 54 5.97 7.12 -16.74
N ILE A 55 6.54 6.25 -15.92
CA ILE A 55 6.60 6.41 -14.47
C ILE A 55 8.06 6.60 -14.09
N GLU A 56 8.39 7.73 -13.50
CA GLU A 56 9.71 7.96 -12.92
C GLU A 56 9.82 7.23 -11.59
N LEU A 57 10.76 6.29 -11.49
CA LEU A 57 10.99 5.52 -10.29
C LEU A 57 11.87 6.31 -9.31
N ALA A 58 11.45 6.37 -8.06
CA ALA A 58 12.31 6.92 -7.01
C ALA A 58 13.56 6.06 -6.83
N ALA A 59 14.67 6.66 -6.42
CA ALA A 59 15.94 5.95 -6.23
C ALA A 59 15.85 4.80 -5.20
N ASN A 60 14.90 4.89 -4.27
CA ASN A 60 14.67 3.90 -3.21
C ASN A 60 13.35 3.13 -3.43
N VAL A 61 12.87 3.00 -4.68
CA VAL A 61 11.65 2.26 -4.98
C VAL A 61 11.76 0.81 -4.49
N ALA A 62 10.75 0.34 -3.75
CA ALA A 62 10.67 -1.05 -3.37
C ALA A 62 10.06 -1.89 -4.52
N VAL A 63 10.77 -2.92 -4.95
CA VAL A 63 10.28 -3.89 -5.91
C VAL A 63 9.88 -5.15 -5.19
N ILE A 64 8.61 -5.55 -5.31
CA ILE A 64 8.05 -6.72 -4.65
C ILE A 64 7.53 -7.68 -5.71
N THR A 65 7.88 -8.95 -5.59
CA THR A 65 7.36 -10.02 -6.44
C THR A 65 6.50 -10.98 -5.63
N LEU A 66 5.52 -11.60 -6.31
CA LEU A 66 4.67 -12.62 -5.70
C LEU A 66 5.28 -13.99 -5.94
N VAL A 67 5.45 -14.76 -4.86
CA VAL A 67 5.87 -16.16 -4.90
C VAL A 67 4.67 -17.02 -4.55
N LYS A 68 4.37 -18.03 -5.38
CA LYS A 68 3.25 -18.93 -5.14
C LYS A 68 3.52 -19.75 -3.87
N LYS A 69 2.55 -19.78 -2.98
CA LYS A 69 2.53 -20.49 -1.71
C LYS A 69 1.28 -21.35 -1.59
N SER A 70 1.26 -22.25 -0.63
CA SER A 70 0.08 -23.02 -0.25
C SER A 70 -0.60 -22.42 0.99
N ILE A 71 -1.86 -22.78 1.23
CA ILE A 71 -2.56 -22.38 2.46
C ILE A 71 -1.83 -22.88 3.72
N ALA A 72 -1.18 -24.04 3.63
CA ALA A 72 -0.41 -24.60 4.73
C ALA A 72 0.83 -23.78 5.12
N ASP A 73 1.27 -22.86 4.26
CA ASP A 73 2.38 -21.95 4.56
C ASP A 73 1.98 -20.79 5.46
N ILE A 74 0.67 -20.51 5.61
CA ILE A 74 0.15 -19.45 6.48
C ILE A 74 0.23 -19.91 7.93
N LYS A 75 0.83 -19.12 8.79
CA LYS A 75 0.99 -19.39 10.21
C LYS A 75 0.28 -18.35 11.06
N ALA A 76 -0.11 -18.75 12.26
CA ALA A 76 -0.57 -17.77 13.25
C ALA A 76 0.54 -16.74 13.50
N GLY A 77 0.17 -15.48 13.52
CA GLY A 77 1.09 -14.36 13.64
C GLY A 77 1.58 -13.77 12.31
N ASP A 78 1.38 -14.45 11.18
CA ASP A 78 1.72 -13.85 9.87
C ASP A 78 0.87 -12.62 9.61
N TYR A 79 1.45 -11.61 8.98
CA TYR A 79 0.68 -10.48 8.47
C TYR A 79 0.22 -10.79 7.05
N VAL A 80 -1.09 -10.79 6.83
CA VAL A 80 -1.69 -11.24 5.58
C VAL A 80 -2.63 -10.19 4.98
N ALA A 81 -2.73 -10.19 3.66
CA ALA A 81 -3.79 -9.52 2.92
C ALA A 81 -4.71 -10.58 2.32
N SER A 82 -5.99 -10.49 2.61
CA SER A 82 -7.01 -11.36 2.04
C SER A 82 -7.95 -10.54 1.15
N THR A 83 -8.09 -10.95 -0.11
CA THR A 83 -9.12 -10.43 -1.01
C THR A 83 -10.24 -11.45 -1.04
N GLY A 84 -11.45 -11.03 -0.71
CA GLY A 84 -12.60 -11.92 -0.66
C GLY A 84 -13.90 -11.28 -1.13
N VAL A 85 -14.93 -12.11 -1.26
CA VAL A 85 -16.30 -11.71 -1.58
C VAL A 85 -17.21 -12.11 -0.43
N LYS A 86 -18.25 -11.31 -0.18
CA LYS A 86 -19.26 -11.65 0.83
C LYS A 86 -20.18 -12.75 0.30
N GLY A 87 -20.20 -13.88 1.00
CA GLY A 87 -21.08 -14.99 0.70
C GLY A 87 -22.53 -14.77 1.20
N THR A 88 -23.43 -15.65 0.77
CA THR A 88 -24.82 -15.68 1.24
C THR A 88 -24.96 -16.06 2.72
N ASP A 89 -23.94 -16.70 3.29
CA ASP A 89 -23.80 -17.04 4.70
C ASP A 89 -23.36 -15.84 5.56
N GLY A 90 -23.16 -14.66 4.94
CA GLY A 90 -22.70 -13.43 5.59
C GLY A 90 -21.20 -13.37 5.85
N LYS A 91 -20.45 -14.44 5.53
CA LYS A 91 -18.99 -14.48 5.69
C LYS A 91 -18.28 -13.97 4.46
N ILE A 92 -17.00 -13.61 4.63
CA ILE A 92 -16.13 -13.25 3.52
C ILE A 92 -15.36 -14.50 3.11
N HIS A 93 -15.56 -14.92 1.87
CA HIS A 93 -14.85 -16.03 1.26
C HIS A 93 -13.64 -15.52 0.50
N ALA A 94 -12.44 -15.88 0.94
CA ALA A 94 -11.21 -15.45 0.33
C ALA A 94 -11.03 -16.06 -1.06
N ILE A 95 -10.71 -15.22 -2.04
CA ILE A 95 -10.33 -15.63 -3.41
C ILE A 95 -8.82 -15.55 -3.60
N GLU A 96 -8.13 -14.79 -2.78
CA GLU A 96 -6.69 -14.64 -2.78
C GLU A 96 -6.21 -14.27 -1.37
N VAL A 97 -5.11 -14.87 -0.94
CA VAL A 97 -4.42 -14.49 0.30
C VAL A 97 -2.94 -14.28 -0.02
N ARG A 98 -2.37 -13.21 0.51
CA ARG A 98 -0.95 -12.89 0.41
C ARG A 98 -0.34 -12.84 1.79
N ILE A 99 0.81 -13.46 1.98
CA ILE A 99 1.63 -13.32 3.18
C ILE A 99 2.61 -12.18 2.93
N PHE A 100 2.60 -11.18 3.78
CA PHE A 100 3.56 -10.09 3.72
C PHE A 100 4.88 -10.45 4.41
N PRO A 101 6.03 -9.96 3.91
CA PRO A 101 7.26 -10.00 4.67
C PRO A 101 7.11 -9.12 5.92
N GLU A 102 7.86 -9.43 6.97
CA GLU A 102 7.79 -8.71 8.25
C GLU A 102 8.03 -7.20 8.10
N THR A 103 8.84 -6.78 7.14
CA THR A 103 9.11 -5.37 6.82
C THR A 103 7.87 -4.59 6.35
N LEU A 104 6.82 -5.28 5.94
CA LEU A 104 5.54 -4.70 5.52
C LEU A 104 4.41 -4.94 6.51
N ARG A 105 4.71 -5.41 7.72
CA ARG A 105 3.71 -5.55 8.80
C ARG A 105 3.03 -4.21 9.06
N GLY A 106 1.70 -4.21 9.17
CA GLY A 106 0.88 -3.02 9.36
C GLY A 106 0.56 -2.24 8.07
N ALA A 107 1.13 -2.63 6.92
CA ALA A 107 0.85 -1.95 5.66
C ALA A 107 -0.63 -2.10 5.26
N GLY A 108 -1.36 -0.98 5.19
CA GLY A 108 -2.77 -0.93 4.81
C GLY A 108 -3.68 -1.74 5.74
N GLU A 109 -3.37 -1.81 7.04
CA GLU A 109 -4.16 -2.55 8.04
C GLU A 109 -5.63 -2.11 8.01
N GLY A 110 -6.53 -3.09 8.12
CA GLY A 110 -7.97 -2.86 8.15
C GLY A 110 -8.72 -3.58 7.02
N GLN A 111 -10.01 -3.25 6.91
CA GLN A 111 -10.92 -3.81 5.92
C GLN A 111 -11.53 -2.69 5.07
N TYR A 112 -11.48 -2.83 3.76
CA TYR A 112 -11.95 -1.81 2.83
C TYR A 112 -12.34 -2.41 1.47
N PRO A 113 -13.19 -1.70 0.68
CA PRO A 113 -13.50 -2.12 -0.68
C PRO A 113 -12.23 -2.23 -1.54
N TRP A 114 -12.19 -3.25 -2.38
CA TRP A 114 -11.05 -3.51 -3.25
C TRP A 114 -11.43 -3.37 -4.72
N ASP A 115 -10.51 -2.86 -5.52
CA ASP A 115 -10.74 -2.50 -6.92
C ASP A 115 -10.32 -3.59 -7.92
N LEU A 116 -9.93 -4.79 -7.46
CA LEU A 116 -9.52 -5.89 -8.33
C LEU A 116 -10.68 -6.45 -9.15
N LYS A 117 -11.82 -6.61 -8.50
CA LYS A 117 -13.10 -7.05 -9.06
C LYS A 117 -14.24 -6.33 -8.35
N PRO A 118 -15.41 -6.17 -8.99
CA PRO A 118 -16.62 -5.72 -8.31
C PRO A 118 -16.90 -6.54 -7.04
N ASP A 119 -17.46 -5.91 -6.03
CA ASP A 119 -17.90 -6.52 -4.77
C ASP A 119 -16.80 -7.26 -3.98
N THR A 120 -15.53 -6.93 -4.23
CA THR A 120 -14.41 -7.49 -3.46
C THR A 120 -14.02 -6.60 -2.29
N ILE A 121 -13.64 -7.27 -1.20
CA ILE A 121 -13.18 -6.66 0.04
C ILE A 121 -11.75 -7.07 0.27
N MET A 122 -10.88 -6.11 0.58
CA MET A 122 -9.54 -6.35 1.07
C MET A 122 -9.53 -6.31 2.59
N THR A 123 -8.91 -7.29 3.20
CA THR A 123 -8.65 -7.32 4.65
C THR A 123 -7.16 -7.55 4.88
N ASN A 124 -6.49 -6.58 5.49
CA ASN A 124 -5.10 -6.70 5.90
C ASN A 124 -5.04 -6.77 7.42
N ALA A 125 -4.55 -7.89 7.94
CA ALA A 125 -4.51 -8.14 9.38
C ALA A 125 -3.44 -9.18 9.74
N THR A 126 -3.15 -9.30 11.04
CA THR A 126 -2.38 -10.41 11.57
C THR A 126 -3.26 -11.66 11.62
N ALA A 127 -2.78 -12.76 11.06
CA ALA A 127 -3.47 -14.05 11.11
C ALA A 127 -3.54 -14.55 12.56
N GLY A 128 -4.74 -14.84 13.03
CA GLY A 128 -4.98 -15.45 14.33
C GLY A 128 -4.78 -16.96 14.32
N THR A 129 -5.59 -17.66 15.08
CA THR A 129 -5.62 -19.12 15.07
C THR A 129 -6.14 -19.62 13.74
N ILE A 130 -5.36 -20.50 13.09
CA ILE A 130 -5.76 -21.12 11.84
C ILE A 130 -6.35 -22.49 12.19
N SER A 131 -7.65 -22.66 11.90
CA SER A 131 -8.32 -23.96 12.01
C SER A 131 -8.63 -24.49 10.62
N GLN A 132 -8.27 -25.74 10.37
CA GLN A 132 -8.72 -26.45 9.17
C GLN A 132 -10.01 -27.19 9.53
N SER A 133 -11.11 -26.86 8.88
CA SER A 133 -12.32 -27.68 9.00
C SER A 133 -12.07 -29.04 8.37
N PRO A 134 -12.54 -30.15 8.99
CA PRO A 134 -12.34 -31.51 8.44
C PRO A 134 -13.02 -31.76 7.08
N GLN A 135 -13.73 -30.79 6.54
CA GLN A 135 -14.59 -30.88 5.35
C GLN A 135 -13.91 -30.38 4.08
N GLY A 136 -12.67 -30.74 3.86
CA GLY A 136 -11.89 -30.25 2.70
C GLY A 136 -11.18 -31.31 1.88
N ALA A 137 -11.55 -32.60 1.97
CA ALA A 137 -10.99 -33.62 1.07
C ALA A 137 -11.64 -33.59 -0.34
N ARG A 138 -12.54 -32.67 -0.63
CA ARG A 138 -13.12 -32.48 -1.97
C ARG A 138 -13.33 -30.99 -2.24
N GLN A 139 -12.64 -30.53 -3.26
CA GLN A 139 -12.66 -29.22 -3.90
C GLN A 139 -11.65 -28.21 -3.37
N ASN A 140 -10.80 -27.84 -4.29
CA ASN A 140 -9.86 -26.75 -4.31
C ASN A 140 -10.59 -25.40 -4.27
N THR A 141 -11.21 -25.04 -3.14
CA THR A 141 -11.91 -23.79 -2.90
C THR A 141 -11.52 -23.24 -1.54
N GLY A 142 -10.94 -22.07 -1.55
CA GLY A 142 -10.65 -21.08 -0.54
C GLY A 142 -10.81 -21.47 0.95
N GLY A 143 -9.70 -21.43 1.68
CA GLY A 143 -9.72 -21.55 3.13
C GLY A 143 -10.40 -20.38 3.82
N ASP A 144 -11.23 -20.69 4.78
CA ASP A 144 -11.94 -19.74 5.64
C ASP A 144 -10.94 -19.12 6.63
N LEU A 145 -10.55 -17.89 6.43
CA LEU A 145 -9.73 -17.12 7.37
C LEU A 145 -10.65 -16.32 8.27
N ALA A 146 -10.91 -16.83 9.46
CA ALA A 146 -11.53 -16.04 10.50
C ALA A 146 -10.52 -15.02 11.03
N ALA A 147 -10.58 -13.79 10.52
CA ALA A 147 -9.89 -12.67 11.11
C ALA A 147 -10.60 -12.28 12.42
N GLY A 148 -10.02 -12.63 13.56
CA GLY A 148 -10.47 -12.14 14.85
C GLY A 148 -10.17 -10.65 14.97
N ALA A 149 -11.16 -9.80 14.67
CA ALA A 149 -11.11 -8.39 15.01
C ALA A 149 -11.28 -8.24 16.52
N GLY A 150 -10.18 -8.09 17.24
CA GLY A 150 -10.18 -7.66 18.62
C GLY A 150 -10.59 -6.19 18.70
N GLY A 151 -11.88 -5.94 18.92
CA GLY A 151 -12.40 -4.63 19.26
C GLY A 151 -11.94 -4.24 20.67
N GLY A 152 -10.99 -3.33 20.79
CA GLY A 152 -10.71 -2.62 22.03
C GLY A 152 -11.76 -1.54 22.25
N PRO A 153 -12.18 -1.26 23.51
CA PRO A 153 -13.17 -0.22 23.77
C PRO A 153 -12.58 1.18 23.58
N ALA A 154 -13.35 2.01 22.92
CA ALA A 154 -13.13 3.47 22.87
C ALA A 154 -13.29 4.09 24.28
N HIS A 155 -12.30 4.85 24.69
CA HIS A 155 -12.42 5.92 25.69
C HIS A 155 -12.04 7.23 25.02
#